data_ec61b9384fa2f6fdcd83125f34ee68b8
#
_entry.id   ec61b9384fa2f6fdcd83125f34ee68b8
#
_cell.length_a   1.000
_cell.length_b   1.000
_cell.length_c   1.000
_cell.angle_alpha   90.00
_cell.angle_beta   90.00
_cell.angle_gamma   90.00
#
_symmetry.space_group_name_H-M   'P 1'
#
loop_
_entity.id
_entity.type
_entity.pdbx_description
1 polymer ?
#
loop_
_entity_poly.entity_id
_entity_poly.type
_entity_poly.pdbx_seq_one_letter_code
_entity_poly.pdbx_strand_id
1 'polypeptide(L)'
;SAISPTVYTLNQNYRNTNEIVAFVSGVLDADMRPIGLHGEEVAVLTPRQVGAFFRGKQGLKAVIAKEEYLPLFEKRGFCVLKADGKISKTKVNVMSVFESKGLEFSAVAVYDKGMTENEKYIAYTRALRELAVISE
;
A
#
# COMPACT_ATOMS: atom_id res chain seq x y z
N SER A 1 -22.80 15.46 7.77
CA SER A 1 -22.60 15.01 7.86
C SER A 1 -22.20 14.33 7.89
N ALA A 2 -22.26 14.20 7.75
CA ALA A 2 -22.02 13.60 7.82
C ALA A 2 -21.36 13.15 7.83
N ILE A 3 -21.09 12.83 7.77
CA ILE A 3 -20.56 12.42 7.63
C ILE A 3 -19.89 11.76 7.53
N SER A 4 -19.74 11.51 7.66
CA SER A 4 -19.10 10.97 7.39
C SER A 4 -18.43 10.30 7.00
N PRO A 5 -18.49 9.71 6.96
CA PRO A 5 -17.59 8.80 6.68
C PRO A 5 -16.77 9.03 5.71
N THR A 6 -16.80 9.73 5.47
CA THR A 6 -16.23 10.03 4.45
C THR A 6 -14.84 10.19 4.49
N VAL A 7 -14.12 9.49 5.27
CA VAL A 7 -12.71 9.40 5.19
C VAL A 7 -12.23 9.15 3.78
N TYR A 8 -13.03 8.54 2.95
CA TYR A 8 -12.64 8.26 1.57
C TYR A 8 -12.76 9.45 0.64
N THR A 9 -13.45 10.50 1.06
CA THR A 9 -13.71 11.61 0.17
C THR A 9 -12.99 12.88 0.56
N LEU A 10 -12.28 12.87 1.68
CA LEU A 10 -11.72 14.09 2.19
C LEU A 10 -10.50 14.54 1.46
N ASN A 11 -9.76 13.62 0.91
CA ASN A 11 -8.47 13.96 0.41
C ASN A 11 -8.53 14.37 -1.05
N GLN A 12 -8.41 15.65 -1.27
CA GLN A 12 -8.37 16.20 -2.61
C GLN A 12 -6.97 16.16 -3.21
N ASN A 13 -5.97 15.79 -2.40
CA ASN A 13 -4.58 15.89 -2.80
C ASN A 13 -3.88 14.55 -3.00
N TYR A 14 -4.65 13.48 -3.12
CA TYR A 14 -4.02 12.19 -3.35
C TYR A 14 -3.33 12.19 -4.72
N ARG A 15 -2.21 11.49 -4.80
CA ARG A 15 -1.38 11.46 -6.00
C ARG A 15 -1.21 10.06 -6.56
N ASN A 16 -2.18 9.21 -6.30
CA ASN A 16 -2.16 7.86 -6.80
C ASN A 16 -2.43 7.85 -8.30
N THR A 17 -1.87 6.87 -9.00
CA THR A 17 -2.13 6.73 -10.43
C THR A 17 -3.60 6.38 -10.67
N ASN A 18 -4.05 6.58 -11.91
CA ASN A 18 -5.41 6.25 -12.31
C ASN A 18 -5.71 4.77 -12.05
N GLU A 19 -4.73 3.90 -12.30
CA GLU A 19 -4.88 2.47 -12.10
C GLU A 19 -5.13 2.14 -10.63
N ILE A 20 -4.40 2.80 -9.73
CA ILE A 20 -4.60 2.60 -8.30
C ILE A 20 -5.95 3.15 -7.88
N VAL A 21 -6.31 4.33 -8.34
CA VAL A 21 -7.61 4.93 -8.01
C VAL A 21 -8.75 4.03 -8.49
N ALA A 22 -8.67 3.51 -9.70
CA ALA A 22 -9.69 2.62 -10.23
C ALA A 22 -9.81 1.35 -9.40
N PHE A 23 -8.67 0.78 -9.01
CA PHE A 23 -8.67 -0.43 -8.18
C PHE A 23 -9.33 -0.17 -6.84
N VAL A 24 -8.89 0.90 -6.15
CA VAL A 24 -9.39 1.21 -4.81
C VAL A 24 -10.89 1.53 -4.87
N SER A 25 -11.30 2.32 -5.83
CA SER A 25 -12.72 2.69 -5.99
C SER A 25 -13.58 1.47 -6.27
N GLY A 26 -13.06 0.53 -7.06
CA GLY A 26 -13.82 -0.68 -7.39
C GLY A 26 -13.93 -1.65 -6.24
N VAL A 27 -12.88 -1.78 -5.45
CA VAL A 27 -12.86 -2.73 -4.33
C VAL A 27 -13.61 -2.20 -3.12
N LEU A 28 -13.48 -0.90 -2.84
CA LEU A 28 -13.97 -0.33 -1.59
C LEU A 28 -15.15 0.61 -1.75
N ASP A 29 -15.64 0.79 -2.97
CA ASP A 29 -16.71 1.74 -3.24
C ASP A 29 -16.33 3.13 -2.70
N ALA A 30 -15.07 3.50 -2.85
CA ALA A 30 -14.57 4.78 -2.37
C ALA A 30 -14.79 5.86 -3.43
N ASP A 31 -15.07 7.08 -2.97
CA ASP A 31 -15.28 8.21 -3.86
C ASP A 31 -13.96 8.90 -4.14
N MET A 32 -13.14 8.27 -4.98
CA MET A 32 -11.87 8.83 -5.41
C MET A 32 -11.95 9.21 -6.87
N ARG A 33 -11.27 10.28 -7.23
CA ARG A 33 -11.24 10.76 -8.60
C ARG A 33 -9.82 10.76 -9.13
N PRO A 34 -9.59 10.20 -10.31
CA PRO A 34 -8.26 10.21 -10.89
C PRO A 34 -7.83 11.62 -11.28
N ILE A 35 -6.53 11.87 -11.19
CA ILE A 35 -5.95 13.16 -11.55
C ILE A 35 -5.17 13.09 -12.85
N GLY A 36 -5.33 12.02 -13.61
CA GLY A 36 -4.70 11.91 -14.91
C GLY A 36 -3.30 11.30 -14.93
N LEU A 37 -2.83 10.80 -13.79
CA LEU A 37 -1.54 10.12 -13.76
C LEU A 37 -1.72 8.65 -14.11
N HIS A 38 -1.01 8.18 -15.10
CA HIS A 38 -1.03 6.78 -15.48
C HIS A 38 0.18 6.05 -14.93
N GLY A 39 -0.01 4.78 -14.59
CA GLY A 39 1.05 3.92 -14.09
C GLY A 39 0.79 2.49 -14.47
N GLU A 40 1.35 1.56 -13.71
CA GLU A 40 1.21 0.15 -13.97
C GLU A 40 -0.13 -0.39 -13.46
N GLU A 41 -0.61 -1.45 -14.09
CA GLU A 41 -1.78 -2.16 -13.60
C GLU A 41 -1.50 -2.69 -12.20
N VAL A 42 -2.55 -2.76 -11.38
CA VAL A 42 -2.42 -3.34 -10.04
C VAL A 42 -2.15 -4.84 -10.19
N ALA A 43 -1.08 -5.29 -9.59
CA ALA A 43 -0.66 -6.70 -9.68
C ALA A 43 -1.26 -7.51 -8.54
N VAL A 44 -1.47 -8.81 -8.79
CA VAL A 44 -1.83 -9.76 -7.75
C VAL A 44 -0.68 -10.74 -7.63
N LEU A 45 -0.14 -10.87 -6.42
CA LEU A 45 1.07 -11.65 -6.18
C LEU A 45 0.82 -12.72 -5.15
N THR A 46 1.54 -13.84 -5.28
CA THR A 46 1.69 -14.75 -4.14
C THR A 46 2.79 -14.21 -3.24
N PRO A 47 2.89 -14.66 -1.99
CA PRO A 47 3.98 -14.22 -1.12
C PRO A 47 5.37 -14.44 -1.71
N ARG A 48 5.54 -15.50 -2.50
CA ARG A 48 6.84 -15.80 -3.13
C ARG A 48 7.24 -14.78 -4.18
N GLN A 49 6.27 -14.10 -4.76
CA GLN A 49 6.52 -13.16 -5.86
C GLN A 49 6.86 -11.76 -5.37
N VAL A 50 6.74 -11.50 -4.07
CA VAL A 50 6.92 -10.16 -3.53
C VAL A 50 8.34 -9.64 -3.78
N GLY A 51 9.34 -10.47 -3.56
CA GLY A 51 10.72 -10.07 -3.81
C GLY A 51 10.96 -9.69 -5.27
N ALA A 52 10.42 -10.49 -6.18
CA ALA A 52 10.56 -10.22 -7.61
C ALA A 52 9.82 -8.94 -8.01
N PHE A 53 8.67 -8.69 -7.39
CA PHE A 53 7.91 -7.47 -7.68
C PHE A 53 8.75 -6.22 -7.42
N PHE A 54 9.50 -6.21 -6.32
CA PHE A 54 10.28 -5.03 -5.96
C PHE A 54 11.65 -4.96 -6.62
N ARG A 55 12.10 -6.05 -7.22
CA ARG A 55 13.46 -6.10 -7.77
C ARG A 55 13.64 -5.06 -8.86
N GLY A 56 14.69 -4.26 -8.74
CA GLY A 56 15.03 -3.25 -9.72
C GLY A 56 14.20 -1.99 -9.67
N LYS A 57 13.21 -1.91 -8.79
CA LYS A 57 12.40 -0.71 -8.69
C LYS A 57 13.13 0.39 -7.93
N GLN A 58 12.97 1.60 -8.40
CA GLN A 58 13.54 2.79 -7.79
C GLN A 58 12.55 3.37 -6.80
N GLY A 59 13.05 4.24 -5.93
CA GLY A 59 12.21 4.96 -4.98
C GLY A 59 11.88 4.16 -3.73
N LEU A 60 11.05 4.72 -2.90
CA LEU A 60 10.66 4.09 -1.64
C LEU A 60 9.71 2.93 -1.90
N LYS A 61 9.91 1.84 -1.18
CA LYS A 61 9.16 0.60 -1.36
C LYS A 61 8.70 0.08 -0.01
N ALA A 62 7.50 -0.48 0.05
CA ALA A 62 6.98 -1.01 1.30
C ALA A 62 6.08 -2.21 1.07
N VAL A 63 6.08 -3.11 2.05
CA VAL A 63 5.05 -4.12 2.23
C VAL A 63 4.24 -3.68 3.44
N ILE A 64 2.93 -3.67 3.30
CA ILE A 64 2.03 -3.27 4.38
C ILE A 64 1.11 -4.44 4.69
N ALA A 65 1.01 -4.78 5.96
CA ALA A 65 0.18 -5.88 6.42
C ALA A 65 -0.31 -5.56 7.83
N LYS A 66 -1.24 -6.38 8.33
CA LYS A 66 -1.60 -6.26 9.73
C LYS A 66 -0.44 -6.74 10.58
N GLU A 67 -0.33 -6.19 11.78
CA GLU A 67 0.82 -6.43 12.64
C GLU A 67 1.12 -7.92 12.84
N GLU A 68 0.08 -8.73 12.98
CA GLU A 68 0.23 -10.16 13.22
C GLU A 68 0.88 -10.91 12.05
N TYR A 69 0.87 -10.32 10.86
CA TYR A 69 1.44 -10.95 9.67
C TYR A 69 2.80 -10.41 9.26
N LEU A 70 3.30 -9.40 9.95
CA LEU A 70 4.62 -8.83 9.63
C LEU A 70 5.75 -9.85 9.67
N PRO A 71 5.75 -10.80 10.63
CA PRO A 71 6.83 -11.78 10.68
C PRO A 71 6.99 -12.62 9.41
N LEU A 72 5.92 -12.78 8.63
CA LEU A 72 6.00 -13.52 7.37
C LEU A 72 6.99 -12.87 6.40
N PHE A 73 7.05 -11.55 6.41
CA PHE A 73 7.90 -10.81 5.50
C PHE A 73 9.29 -10.57 6.08
N GLU A 74 9.40 -10.50 7.39
CA GLU A 74 10.68 -10.42 8.06
C GLU A 74 11.55 -11.63 7.70
N LYS A 75 10.96 -12.80 7.66
CA LYS A 75 11.67 -14.02 7.31
C LYS A 75 12.18 -14.04 5.88
N ARG A 76 11.67 -13.15 5.03
CA ARG A 76 12.07 -13.09 3.62
C ARG A 76 13.16 -12.08 3.36
N GLY A 77 13.77 -11.52 4.43
CA GLY A 77 14.89 -10.62 4.29
C GLY A 77 14.53 -9.17 4.02
N PHE A 78 13.28 -8.80 4.23
CA PHE A 78 12.87 -7.41 4.13
C PHE A 78 13.16 -6.67 5.44
N CYS A 79 13.19 -5.35 5.36
CA CYS A 79 13.50 -4.52 6.51
C CYS A 79 12.24 -4.15 7.28
N VAL A 80 12.01 -4.82 8.41
CA VAL A 80 10.86 -4.49 9.26
C VAL A 80 11.10 -3.15 9.93
N LEU A 81 10.10 -2.27 9.87
CA LEU A 81 10.19 -0.96 10.47
C LEU A 81 10.38 -1.09 11.98
N LYS A 82 11.41 -0.42 12.49
CA LYS A 82 11.74 -0.49 13.90
C LYS A 82 11.10 0.66 14.67
N ALA A 83 11.22 0.60 15.98
CA ALA A 83 10.63 1.59 16.86
C ALA A 83 11.10 3.01 16.56
N ASP A 84 12.27 3.19 16.00
CA ASP A 84 12.77 4.52 15.65
C ASP A 84 12.10 5.07 14.39
N GLY A 85 11.32 4.28 13.70
CA GLY A 85 10.55 4.72 12.55
C GLY A 85 11.35 5.06 11.31
N LYS A 86 12.59 4.66 11.25
CA LYS A 86 13.44 5.00 10.11
C LYS A 86 13.09 4.19 8.88
N ILE A 87 12.81 4.88 7.80
CA ILE A 87 12.49 4.28 6.52
C ILE A 87 13.79 4.07 5.74
N SER A 88 13.96 2.86 5.21
CA SER A 88 15.09 2.58 4.33
C SER A 88 14.78 3.14 2.94
N LYS A 89 15.76 3.80 2.34
CA LYS A 89 15.62 4.32 0.97
C LYS A 89 15.98 3.29 -0.08
N THR A 90 16.61 2.20 0.32
CA THR A 90 17.09 1.19 -0.63
C THR A 90 16.44 -0.16 -0.47
N LYS A 91 16.03 -0.51 0.73
CA LYS A 91 15.42 -1.80 1.02
C LYS A 91 13.90 -1.68 1.02
N VAL A 92 13.23 -2.82 0.92
CA VAL A 92 11.79 -2.87 1.04
C VAL A 92 11.44 -2.77 2.53
N ASN A 93 10.69 -1.74 2.87
CA ASN A 93 10.24 -1.54 4.25
C ASN A 93 9.01 -2.40 4.52
N VAL A 94 8.93 -2.98 5.71
CA VAL A 94 7.77 -3.78 6.11
C VAL A 94 7.15 -3.12 7.32
N MET A 95 5.87 -2.83 7.25
CA MET A 95 5.22 -2.09 8.33
C MET A 95 3.73 -2.43 8.43
N SER A 96 3.15 -2.08 9.57
CA SER A 96 1.72 -2.23 9.76
C SER A 96 0.97 -1.11 9.09
N VAL A 97 -0.35 -1.28 8.96
CA VAL A 97 -1.22 -0.24 8.43
C VAL A 97 -1.10 1.03 9.27
N PHE A 98 -1.09 0.87 10.59
CA PHE A 98 -0.99 2.02 11.49
C PHE A 98 0.30 2.79 11.24
N GLU A 99 1.42 2.09 11.12
CA GLU A 99 2.71 2.72 10.88
C GLU A 99 2.79 3.40 9.53
N SER A 100 2.00 2.95 8.56
CA SER A 100 2.03 3.49 7.20
C SER A 100 1.28 4.80 7.05
N LYS A 101 0.48 5.18 8.04
CA LYS A 101 -0.31 6.40 7.96
C LYS A 101 0.60 7.61 7.81
N GLY A 102 0.26 8.46 6.84
CA GLY A 102 1.04 9.66 6.57
C GLY A 102 2.28 9.43 5.74
N LEU A 103 2.57 8.19 5.34
CA LEU A 103 3.72 7.86 4.51
C LEU A 103 3.25 7.54 3.09
N GLU A 104 4.15 7.75 2.13
CA GLU A 104 3.88 7.41 0.75
C GLU A 104 5.09 6.73 0.15
N PHE A 105 4.85 5.78 -0.75
CA PHE A 105 5.91 4.99 -1.37
C PHE A 105 5.67 4.89 -2.86
N SER A 106 6.74 4.78 -3.63
CA SER A 106 6.59 4.59 -5.07
C SER A 106 5.90 3.28 -5.40
N ALA A 107 6.27 2.21 -4.69
CA ALA A 107 5.68 0.89 -4.91
C ALA A 107 5.33 0.26 -3.57
N VAL A 108 4.15 -0.33 -3.49
CA VAL A 108 3.65 -0.97 -2.28
C VAL A 108 3.04 -2.31 -2.63
N ALA A 109 3.32 -3.31 -1.82
CA ALA A 109 2.61 -4.58 -1.87
C ALA A 109 1.82 -4.70 -0.56
N VAL A 110 0.53 -4.93 -0.67
CA VAL A 110 -0.36 -5.00 0.49
C VAL A 110 -0.81 -6.44 0.71
N TYR A 111 -0.55 -6.96 1.88
CA TYR A 111 -1.10 -8.23 2.32
C TYR A 111 -2.33 -7.91 3.15
N ASP A 112 -3.49 -7.93 2.52
CA ASP A 112 -4.69 -7.36 3.11
C ASP A 112 -5.50 -8.32 3.99
N LYS A 113 -4.94 -9.49 4.28
CA LYS A 113 -5.61 -10.47 5.13
C LYS A 113 -5.97 -9.84 6.47
N GLY A 114 -7.22 -9.98 6.84
CA GLY A 114 -7.72 -9.47 8.13
C GLY A 114 -7.97 -7.98 8.19
N MET A 115 -7.73 -7.25 7.13
CA MET A 115 -7.95 -5.81 7.13
C MET A 115 -9.42 -5.45 6.98
N THR A 116 -9.83 -4.40 7.70
CA THR A 116 -11.12 -3.75 7.47
C THR A 116 -11.06 -2.96 6.18
N GLU A 117 -12.21 -2.50 5.70
CA GLU A 117 -12.24 -1.67 4.50
C GLU A 117 -11.43 -0.39 4.66
N ASN A 118 -11.52 0.23 5.84
CA ASN A 118 -10.76 1.43 6.12
C ASN A 118 -9.25 1.17 6.10
N GLU A 119 -8.84 0.05 6.68
CA GLU A 119 -7.44 -0.35 6.67
C GLU A 119 -6.95 -0.61 5.25
N LYS A 120 -7.77 -1.25 4.42
CA LYS A 120 -7.43 -1.47 3.01
C LYS A 120 -7.27 -0.16 2.27
N TYR A 121 -8.18 0.78 2.50
CA TYR A 121 -8.09 2.10 1.88
C TYR A 121 -6.77 2.78 2.23
N ILE A 122 -6.43 2.78 3.51
CA ILE A 122 -5.18 3.38 3.97
C ILE A 122 -3.99 2.69 3.29
N ALA A 123 -3.94 1.38 3.36
CA ALA A 123 -2.80 0.63 2.85
C ALA A 123 -2.63 0.80 1.34
N TYR A 124 -3.71 0.64 0.58
CA TYR A 124 -3.64 0.73 -0.88
C TYR A 124 -3.22 2.12 -1.35
N THR A 125 -3.69 3.15 -0.68
CA THR A 125 -3.41 4.52 -1.12
C THR A 125 -2.04 5.02 -0.70
N ARG A 126 -1.25 4.20 0.01
CA ARG A 126 0.16 4.54 0.26
C ARG A 126 1.00 4.41 -1.00
N ALA A 127 0.51 3.69 -2.00
CA ALA A 127 1.23 3.50 -3.26
C ALA A 127 0.97 4.66 -4.21
N LEU A 128 2.04 5.32 -4.65
CA LEU A 128 1.92 6.42 -5.60
C LEU A 128 1.91 5.94 -7.04
N ARG A 129 2.76 4.97 -7.38
CA ARG A 129 2.99 4.55 -8.77
C ARG A 129 2.58 3.12 -9.04
N GLU A 130 2.91 2.20 -8.15
CA GLU A 130 2.64 0.79 -8.36
C GLU A 130 2.10 0.17 -7.10
N LEU A 131 1.03 -0.59 -7.26
CA LEU A 131 0.39 -1.30 -6.17
C LEU A 131 0.30 -2.77 -6.54
N ALA A 132 0.59 -3.63 -5.58
CA ALA A 132 0.33 -5.05 -5.71
C ALA A 132 -0.47 -5.51 -4.50
N VAL A 133 -1.31 -6.49 -4.70
CA VAL A 133 -2.05 -7.12 -3.62
C VAL A 133 -1.52 -8.54 -3.49
N ILE A 134 -1.15 -8.92 -2.28
CA ILE A 134 -0.61 -10.25 -2.01
C ILE A 134 -1.76 -11.16 -1.62
N SER A 135 -1.89 -12.24 -2.35
CA SER A 135 -2.95 -13.24 -2.12
C SER A 135 -2.31 -14.61 -1.95
N GLU A 136 -2.81 -15.35 -1.02
CA GLU A 136 -2.33 -16.73 -0.80
C GLU A 136 -3.02 -17.72 -1.70
#